data_f147782314db0c7c1323f64f363cfd96
#
_entry.id   f147782314db0c7c1323f64f363cfd96
#
_cell.length_a   1.000
_cell.length_b   1.000
_cell.length_c   1.000
_cell.angle_alpha   90.00
_cell.angle_beta   90.00
_cell.angle_gamma   90.00
#
_symmetry.space_group_name_H-M   'P 1'
#
loop_
_entity.id
_entity.type
_entity.pdbx_description
1 polymer ?
#
loop_
_entity_poly.entity_id
_entity_poly.type
_entity_poly.pdbx_seq_one_letter_code
_entity_poly.pdbx_strand_id
1 'polypeptide(L)'
;FKDRTINFDEKKYSVYSENYFKLFIKDTVQDELCDAYIRLLDLVGARKIEIDFDYKYPKFKGTFTENIFRIITSLTNYKWNVSERINYALMGIESLAKSMNIDLIYHVELKMKYNEFRPYLHGKQY
;
A
#
# COMPACT_ATOMS: atom_id res chain seq x y z
N PHE A 1 -14.12 -1.46 8.88
CA PHE A 1 -13.74 -1.39 7.47
C PHE A 1 -14.94 -1.10 6.63
N LYS A 2 -14.85 -0.09 5.83
CA LYS A 2 -15.85 0.10 4.80
C LYS A 2 -15.32 -0.59 3.55
N ASP A 3 -15.97 -1.70 3.20
CA ASP A 3 -15.74 -2.35 1.91
C ASP A 3 -16.25 -1.41 0.83
N ARG A 4 -15.36 -0.94 -0.04
CA ARG A 4 -15.72 0.00 -1.09
C ARG A 4 -15.22 -0.47 -2.42
N THR A 5 -16.07 -1.22 -3.07
CA THR A 5 -15.99 -1.45 -4.49
C THR A 5 -16.59 -0.23 -5.21
N ILE A 6 -15.84 0.82 -5.31
CA ILE A 6 -16.20 1.96 -6.15
C ILE A 6 -15.35 1.86 -7.41
N ASN A 7 -15.97 1.88 -8.58
CA ASN A 7 -15.25 1.91 -9.84
C ASN A 7 -14.50 3.24 -9.96
N PHE A 8 -13.21 3.13 -10.23
CA PHE A 8 -12.36 4.29 -10.45
C PHE A 8 -12.83 5.01 -11.73
N ASP A 9 -13.17 6.30 -11.59
CA ASP A 9 -13.58 7.16 -12.70
C ASP A 9 -12.80 8.46 -12.61
N GLU A 10 -11.87 8.67 -13.54
CA GLU A 10 -11.02 9.86 -13.56
C GLU A 10 -11.82 11.17 -13.64
N LYS A 11 -12.96 11.17 -14.34
CA LYS A 11 -13.80 12.35 -14.43
C LYS A 11 -14.42 12.73 -13.09
N LYS A 12 -14.73 11.74 -12.26
CA LYS A 12 -15.23 11.96 -10.90
C LYS A 12 -14.13 12.34 -9.93
N TYR A 13 -12.87 12.11 -10.29
CA TYR A 13 -11.74 12.47 -9.46
C TYR A 13 -11.23 13.89 -9.70
N SER A 14 -12.07 14.81 -10.07
CA SER A 14 -11.71 16.24 -10.19
C SER A 14 -11.95 16.98 -8.86
N VAL A 15 -13.07 17.67 -8.71
CA VAL A 15 -13.35 18.45 -7.50
C VAL A 15 -14.01 17.61 -6.40
N TYR A 16 -15.00 16.81 -6.77
CA TYR A 16 -15.78 16.01 -5.81
C TYR A 16 -14.99 14.84 -5.24
N SER A 17 -14.11 14.24 -6.03
CA SER A 17 -13.39 13.04 -5.61
C SER A 17 -12.30 13.31 -4.59
N GLU A 18 -11.67 14.49 -4.59
CA GLU A 18 -10.75 14.88 -3.55
C GLU A 18 -11.43 14.95 -2.19
N ASN A 19 -12.61 15.61 -2.14
CA ASN A 19 -13.42 15.68 -0.92
C ASN A 19 -13.91 14.31 -0.49
N TYR A 20 -14.34 13.48 -1.44
CA TYR A 20 -14.74 12.11 -1.16
C TYR A 20 -13.60 11.31 -0.54
N PHE A 21 -12.40 11.41 -1.10
CA PHE A 21 -11.23 10.73 -0.56
C PHE A 21 -10.97 11.17 0.88
N LYS A 22 -10.93 12.46 1.14
CA LYS A 22 -10.69 13.01 2.49
C LYS A 22 -11.71 12.53 3.51
N LEU A 23 -12.98 12.46 3.13
CA LEU A 23 -14.08 12.11 4.04
C LEU A 23 -14.21 10.61 4.28
N PHE A 24 -13.90 9.78 3.28
CA PHE A 24 -14.27 8.37 3.31
C PHE A 24 -13.13 7.38 3.14
N ILE A 25 -12.02 7.81 2.58
CA ILE A 25 -10.89 6.91 2.28
C ILE A 25 -9.69 7.21 3.17
N LYS A 26 -9.34 8.49 3.31
CA LYS A 26 -8.16 8.92 4.05
C LYS A 26 -8.17 8.36 5.47
N ASP A 27 -7.02 7.89 5.92
CA ASP A 27 -6.80 7.32 7.24
C ASP A 27 -7.59 6.04 7.53
N THR A 28 -8.11 5.38 6.48
CA THR A 28 -8.65 4.02 6.62
C THR A 28 -7.51 3.00 6.53
N VAL A 29 -7.77 1.76 6.95
CA VAL A 29 -6.78 0.68 6.82
C VAL A 29 -6.40 0.46 5.36
N GLN A 30 -7.35 0.57 4.44
CA GLN A 30 -7.10 0.48 3.02
C GLN A 30 -6.10 1.54 2.56
N ASP A 31 -6.28 2.78 3.00
CA ASP A 31 -5.39 3.89 2.68
C ASP A 31 -3.99 3.68 3.27
N GLU A 32 -3.91 3.25 4.52
CA GLU A 32 -2.63 3.01 5.19
C GLU A 32 -1.85 1.84 4.58
N LEU A 33 -2.54 0.76 4.21
CA LEU A 33 -1.89 -0.35 3.50
C LEU A 33 -1.36 0.10 2.14
N CYS A 34 -2.11 0.92 1.43
CA CYS A 34 -1.68 1.48 0.16
C CYS A 34 -0.48 2.41 0.31
N ASP A 35 -0.48 3.23 1.34
CA ASP A 35 0.65 4.13 1.60
C ASP A 35 1.93 3.33 1.85
N ALA A 36 1.86 2.30 2.67
CA ALA A 36 2.99 1.42 2.92
C ALA A 36 3.46 0.73 1.62
N TYR A 37 2.52 0.25 0.81
CA TYR A 37 2.84 -0.41 -0.46
C TYR A 37 3.53 0.54 -1.44
N ILE A 38 3.01 1.76 -1.58
CA ILE A 38 3.59 2.78 -2.46
C ILE A 38 5.00 3.14 -1.98
N ARG A 39 5.22 3.31 -0.68
CA ARG A 39 6.56 3.60 -0.13
C ARG A 39 7.55 2.49 -0.41
N LEU A 40 7.13 1.24 -0.34
CA LEU A 40 7.98 0.11 -0.71
C LEU A 40 8.31 0.13 -2.21
N LEU A 41 7.36 0.44 -3.06
CA LEU A 41 7.59 0.57 -4.50
C LEU A 41 8.54 1.73 -4.83
N ASP A 42 8.43 2.85 -4.13
CA ASP A 42 9.37 3.97 -4.26
C ASP A 42 10.78 3.55 -3.90
N LEU A 43 10.92 2.77 -2.84
CA LEU A 43 12.22 2.21 -2.43
C LEU A 43 12.78 1.25 -3.49
N VAL A 44 11.93 0.40 -4.06
CA VAL A 44 12.30 -0.49 -5.16
C VAL A 44 12.87 0.30 -6.32
N GLY A 45 12.20 1.37 -6.73
CA GLY A 45 12.66 2.23 -7.81
C GLY A 45 13.98 2.95 -7.48
N ALA A 46 14.08 3.51 -6.28
CA ALA A 46 15.27 4.26 -5.84
C ALA A 46 16.50 3.37 -5.70
N ARG A 47 16.32 2.14 -5.24
CA ARG A 47 17.40 1.17 -4.99
C ARG A 47 17.63 0.20 -6.14
N LYS A 48 16.82 0.26 -7.19
CA LYS A 48 16.84 -0.68 -8.31
C LYS A 48 16.76 -2.13 -7.85
N ILE A 49 15.85 -2.39 -6.91
CA ILE A 49 15.60 -3.73 -6.39
C ILE A 49 14.78 -4.50 -7.42
N GLU A 50 15.15 -5.75 -7.67
CA GLU A 50 14.39 -6.61 -8.54
C GLU A 50 13.18 -7.18 -7.81
N ILE A 51 11.98 -7.01 -8.41
CA ILE A 51 10.76 -7.60 -7.90
C ILE A 51 10.63 -9.00 -8.48
N ASP A 52 10.46 -9.99 -7.61
CA ASP A 52 10.19 -11.37 -8.00
C ASP A 52 8.68 -11.59 -8.11
N PHE A 53 8.16 -11.56 -9.34
CA PHE A 53 6.73 -11.76 -9.60
C PHE A 53 6.27 -13.19 -9.35
N ASP A 54 7.19 -14.14 -9.24
CA ASP A 54 6.89 -15.55 -8.92
C ASP A 54 7.00 -15.82 -7.42
N TYR A 55 7.28 -14.80 -6.63
CA TYR A 55 7.39 -14.92 -5.18
C TYR A 55 6.07 -15.43 -4.60
N LYS A 56 6.16 -16.47 -3.77
CA LYS A 56 4.96 -17.03 -3.15
C LYS A 56 4.41 -16.09 -2.11
N TYR A 57 3.11 -15.85 -2.18
CA TYR A 57 2.42 -15.04 -1.18
C TYR A 57 2.56 -15.69 0.19
N PRO A 58 2.95 -14.92 1.23
CA PRO A 58 2.93 -15.42 2.59
C PRO A 58 1.50 -15.81 2.98
N LYS A 59 1.38 -16.98 3.62
CA LYS A 59 0.10 -17.40 4.19
C LYS A 59 0.01 -16.87 5.60
N PHE A 60 -0.76 -15.82 5.78
CA PHE A 60 -0.96 -15.24 7.08
C PHE A 60 -2.12 -15.92 7.82
N LYS A 61 -1.85 -16.27 9.07
CA LYS A 61 -2.84 -16.76 10.02
C LYS A 61 -2.78 -15.85 11.25
N GLY A 62 -3.90 -15.80 11.99
CA GLY A 62 -3.97 -14.97 13.19
C GLY A 62 -4.56 -13.60 12.92
N THR A 63 -4.27 -12.67 13.82
CA THR A 63 -4.85 -11.33 13.78
C THR A 63 -4.13 -10.42 12.78
N PHE A 64 -4.81 -9.34 12.42
CA PHE A 64 -4.22 -8.27 11.62
C PHE A 64 -2.91 -7.76 12.24
N THR A 65 -2.91 -7.50 13.54
CA THR A 65 -1.73 -7.01 14.27
C THR A 65 -0.55 -7.97 14.18
N GLU A 66 -0.81 -9.27 14.36
CA GLU A 66 0.24 -10.29 14.24
C GLU A 66 0.83 -10.34 12.83
N ASN A 67 -0.01 -10.22 11.81
CA ASN A 67 0.45 -10.25 10.44
C ASN A 67 1.24 -9.00 10.05
N ILE A 68 0.83 -7.83 10.52
CA ILE A 68 1.61 -6.60 10.36
C ILE A 68 2.98 -6.74 11.06
N PHE A 69 2.99 -7.29 12.27
CA PHE A 69 4.25 -7.54 12.99
C PHE A 69 5.20 -8.45 12.19
N ARG A 70 4.67 -9.50 11.55
CA ARG A 70 5.48 -10.38 10.69
C ARG A 70 6.08 -9.64 9.51
N ILE A 71 5.31 -8.77 8.86
CA ILE A 71 5.81 -7.96 7.75
C ILE A 71 6.92 -7.02 8.22
N ILE A 72 6.73 -6.34 9.34
CA ILE A 72 7.72 -5.41 9.90
C ILE A 72 9.00 -6.16 10.27
N THR A 73 8.89 -7.30 10.95
CA THR A 73 10.07 -8.08 11.34
C THR A 73 10.84 -8.63 10.13
N SER A 74 10.15 -8.95 9.03
CA SER A 74 10.81 -9.38 7.80
C SER A 74 11.71 -8.30 7.22
N LEU A 75 11.30 -7.03 7.33
CA LEU A 75 12.09 -5.90 6.83
C LEU A 75 13.40 -5.69 7.62
N THR A 76 13.47 -6.18 8.84
CA THR A 76 14.65 -6.08 9.70
C THR A 76 15.45 -7.37 9.79
N ASN A 77 15.07 -8.40 9.04
CA ASN A 77 15.73 -9.70 9.09
C ASN A 77 17.10 -9.64 8.38
N TYR A 78 18.17 -9.53 9.16
CA TYR A 78 19.53 -9.41 8.64
C TYR A 78 20.05 -10.65 7.90
N LYS A 79 19.38 -11.80 8.06
CA LYS A 79 19.74 -13.04 7.34
C LYS A 79 19.28 -13.02 5.89
N TRP A 80 18.33 -12.16 5.57
CA TRP A 80 17.83 -12.00 4.22
C TRP A 80 18.51 -10.81 3.55
N ASN A 81 18.73 -10.90 2.24
CA ASN A 81 19.18 -9.74 1.48
C ASN A 81 18.04 -8.73 1.31
N VAL A 82 18.35 -7.55 0.81
CA VAL A 82 17.36 -6.47 0.68
C VAL A 82 16.22 -6.88 -0.26
N SER A 83 16.55 -7.54 -1.36
CA SER A 83 15.53 -8.00 -2.33
C SER A 83 14.53 -8.97 -1.67
N GLU A 84 15.00 -9.94 -0.91
CA GLU A 84 14.12 -10.88 -0.20
C GLU A 84 13.21 -10.18 0.80
N ARG A 85 13.76 -9.24 1.58
CA ARG A 85 12.99 -8.48 2.56
C ARG A 85 11.87 -7.68 1.90
N ILE A 86 12.19 -6.98 0.81
CA ILE A 86 11.23 -6.14 0.11
C ILE A 86 10.17 -7.00 -0.58
N ASN A 87 10.57 -8.08 -1.26
CA ASN A 87 9.61 -8.98 -1.91
C ASN A 87 8.66 -9.61 -0.90
N TYR A 88 9.15 -10.03 0.25
CA TYR A 88 8.28 -10.55 1.32
C TYR A 88 7.29 -9.50 1.79
N ALA A 89 7.74 -8.28 2.01
CA ALA A 89 6.87 -7.19 2.49
C ALA A 89 5.81 -6.82 1.45
N LEU A 90 6.18 -6.69 0.17
CA LEU A 90 5.24 -6.40 -0.91
C LEU A 90 4.17 -7.49 -1.03
N MET A 91 4.59 -8.74 -1.12
CA MET A 91 3.67 -9.87 -1.23
C MET A 91 2.85 -10.07 0.04
N GLY A 92 3.43 -9.74 1.18
CA GLY A 92 2.73 -9.76 2.47
C GLY A 92 1.58 -8.76 2.51
N ILE A 93 1.81 -7.54 2.07
CA ILE A 93 0.75 -6.52 2.00
C ILE A 93 -0.34 -6.94 1.02
N GLU A 94 0.03 -7.45 -0.16
CA GLU A 94 -0.94 -7.95 -1.13
C GLU A 94 -1.78 -9.10 -0.57
N SER A 95 -1.14 -10.06 0.10
CA SER A 95 -1.82 -11.18 0.73
C SER A 95 -2.77 -10.74 1.84
N LEU A 96 -2.32 -9.79 2.66
CA LEU A 96 -3.13 -9.24 3.75
C LEU A 96 -4.35 -8.49 3.20
N ALA A 97 -4.15 -7.64 2.20
CA ALA A 97 -5.23 -6.93 1.55
C ALA A 97 -6.27 -7.91 0.96
N LYS A 98 -5.80 -8.94 0.28
CA LYS A 98 -6.68 -9.97 -0.28
C LYS A 98 -7.50 -10.69 0.79
N SER A 99 -6.88 -11.02 1.92
CA SER A 99 -7.58 -11.69 3.03
C SER A 99 -8.67 -10.82 3.66
N MET A 100 -8.57 -9.51 3.50
CA MET A 100 -9.52 -8.53 4.02
C MET A 100 -10.50 -8.02 2.95
N ASN A 101 -10.51 -8.63 1.77
CA ASN A 101 -11.31 -8.19 0.62
C ASN A 101 -11.05 -6.73 0.22
N ILE A 102 -9.81 -6.30 0.33
CA ILE A 102 -9.38 -4.97 -0.09
C ILE A 102 -8.82 -5.07 -1.51
N ASP A 103 -9.36 -4.27 -2.42
CA ASP A 103 -8.79 -4.09 -3.75
C ASP A 103 -7.61 -3.12 -3.67
N LEU A 104 -6.42 -3.67 -3.45
CA LEU A 104 -5.21 -2.89 -3.22
C LEU A 104 -4.89 -1.98 -4.40
N ILE A 105 -4.97 -2.50 -5.62
CA ILE A 105 -4.62 -1.72 -6.83
C ILE A 105 -5.56 -0.53 -6.99
N TYR A 106 -6.85 -0.73 -6.78
CA TYR A 106 -7.82 0.34 -6.83
C TYR A 106 -7.49 1.45 -5.82
N HIS A 107 -7.17 1.06 -4.57
CA HIS A 107 -6.81 2.02 -3.53
C HIS A 107 -5.46 2.70 -3.79
N VAL A 108 -4.52 2.01 -4.40
CA VAL A 108 -3.25 2.62 -4.86
C VAL A 108 -3.53 3.71 -5.88
N GLU A 109 -4.39 3.45 -6.87
CA GLU A 109 -4.76 4.44 -7.88
C GLU A 109 -5.42 5.67 -7.25
N LEU A 110 -6.35 5.45 -6.31
CA LEU A 110 -6.99 6.55 -5.58
C LEU A 110 -5.98 7.38 -4.79
N LYS A 111 -5.06 6.72 -4.10
CA LYS A 111 -4.04 7.40 -3.30
C LYS A 111 -3.11 8.23 -4.17
N MET A 112 -2.68 7.68 -5.29
CA MET A 112 -1.82 8.40 -6.23
C MET A 112 -2.53 9.62 -6.80
N LYS A 113 -3.81 9.53 -7.14
CA LYS A 113 -4.61 10.68 -7.59
C LYS A 113 -4.74 11.72 -6.49
N TYR A 114 -5.03 11.32 -5.27
CA TYR A 114 -5.09 12.23 -4.13
C TYR A 114 -3.76 12.97 -3.94
N ASN A 115 -2.63 12.26 -4.04
CA ASN A 115 -1.31 12.85 -3.88
C ASN A 115 -0.99 13.89 -4.96
N GLU A 116 -1.54 13.77 -6.16
CA GLU A 116 -1.38 14.77 -7.22
C GLU A 116 -1.97 16.13 -6.85
N PHE A 117 -3.00 16.17 -5.98
CA PHE A 117 -3.63 17.41 -5.54
C PHE A 117 -2.95 18.04 -4.33
N ARG A 118 -1.97 17.37 -3.73
CA ARG A 118 -1.28 17.86 -2.56
C ARG A 118 -0.04 18.66 -2.96
N PRO A 119 0.33 19.71 -2.19
CA PRO A 119 1.59 20.42 -2.43
C PRO A 119 2.78 19.47 -2.35
N TYR A 120 3.83 19.77 -3.11
CA TYR A 120 5.07 19.00 -3.08
C TYR A 120 5.56 18.81 -1.63
N LEU A 121 5.88 17.59 -1.27
CA LEU A 121 6.26 17.19 0.10
C LEU A 121 5.21 17.58 1.16
N HIS A 122 3.96 17.79 0.76
CA HIS A 122 2.86 18.16 1.67
C HIS A 122 3.20 19.36 2.57
N GLY A 123 4.00 20.31 2.07
CA GLY A 123 4.50 21.45 2.82
C GLY A 123 5.67 21.13 3.75
N LYS A 124 6.22 19.93 3.69
CA LYS A 124 7.38 19.49 4.49
C LYS A 124 8.67 19.58 3.69
N GLN A 125 9.78 19.78 4.39
CA GLN A 125 11.10 19.93 3.80
C GLN A 125 11.87 18.61 3.76
N TYR A 126 11.38 17.61 3.16
CA TYR A 126 12.20 16.40 2.95
C TYR A 126 11.67 15.54 1.84
#